data_7081649f737d2ab89ecfce8f6b67e0e8
#
_entry.id   7081649f737d2ab89ecfce8f6b67e0e8
#
_cell.length_a   1.000
_cell.length_b   1.000
_cell.length_c   1.000
_cell.angle_alpha   90.00
_cell.angle_beta   90.00
_cell.angle_gamma   90.00
#
_symmetry.space_group_name_H-M   'P 1'
#
loop_
_entity.id
_entity.type
_entity.pdbx_description
1 polymer ?
#
loop_
_entity_poly.entity_id
_entity_poly.type
_entity_poly.pdbx_seq_one_letter_code
_entity_poly.pdbx_strand_id
1 'polypeptide(L)'
;MPEGNNARRPELVLRTQALLRANRAADSTQALQTWVATHPKDATVWQLLASTWQAQGQALRAIRAEAEAQAARYDYAAAVDRFKAGQEMARRGGPAVDHIE
;
A
#
# COMPACT_ATOMS: atom_id res chain seq x y z
N MET A 1 -13.94 -17.95 -8.33
CA MET A 1 -13.43 -17.73 -8.10
C MET A 1 -12.79 -16.93 -7.92
N PRO A 2 -12.74 -16.65 -7.61
CA PRO A 2 -12.24 -15.61 -7.43
C PRO A 2 -11.04 -15.72 -7.16
N GLU A 3 -10.45 -15.89 -7.65
CA GLU A 3 -9.36 -15.76 -7.52
C GLU A 3 -8.97 -14.89 -6.69
N GLY A 4 -9.22 -14.46 -6.05
CA GLY A 4 -8.85 -13.54 -5.16
C GLY A 4 -8.25 -12.32 -5.68
N ASN A 5 -8.36 -11.28 -4.91
CA ASN A 5 -7.86 -10.00 -5.35
C ASN A 5 -6.36 -9.96 -5.48
N ASN A 6 -5.66 -10.73 -4.66
CA ASN A 6 -4.20 -10.71 -4.74
C ASN A 6 -3.69 -11.17 -6.08
N ALA A 7 -4.41 -12.08 -6.71
CA ALA A 7 -4.00 -12.57 -8.01
C ALA A 7 -4.10 -11.50 -9.07
N ARG A 8 -4.95 -10.50 -8.83
CA ARG A 8 -5.18 -9.44 -9.80
C ARG A 8 -4.36 -8.20 -9.57
N ARG A 9 -3.61 -8.17 -8.49
CA ARG A 9 -2.86 -6.96 -8.18
C ARG A 9 -1.84 -6.59 -9.26
N PRO A 10 -1.02 -7.53 -9.76
CA PRO A 10 -0.06 -7.16 -10.80
C PRO A 10 -0.74 -6.66 -12.05
N GLU A 11 -1.86 -7.26 -12.40
CA GLU A 11 -2.62 -6.84 -13.56
C GLU A 11 -3.15 -5.43 -13.38
N LEU A 12 -3.69 -5.14 -12.21
CA LEU A 12 -4.20 -3.81 -11.89
C LEU A 12 -3.11 -2.76 -12.00
N VAL A 13 -1.94 -3.04 -11.46
CA VAL A 13 -0.82 -2.10 -11.49
C VAL A 13 -0.39 -1.83 -12.93
N LEU A 14 -0.21 -2.89 -13.71
CA LEU A 14 0.25 -2.75 -15.09
C LEU A 14 -0.78 -2.02 -15.94
N ARG A 15 -2.04 -2.33 -15.75
CA ARG A 15 -3.09 -1.69 -16.51
C ARG A 15 -3.16 -0.20 -16.19
N THR A 16 -3.05 0.14 -14.90
CA THR A 16 -3.09 1.53 -14.50
C THR A 16 -1.93 2.31 -15.11
N GLN A 17 -0.74 1.73 -15.09
CA GLN A 17 0.41 2.39 -15.68
C GLN A 17 0.22 2.62 -17.17
N ALA A 18 -0.34 1.64 -17.85
CA ALA A 18 -0.60 1.79 -19.28
C ALA A 18 -1.63 2.88 -19.56
N LEU A 19 -2.69 2.93 -18.73
CA LEU A 19 -3.71 3.96 -18.91
C LEU A 19 -3.18 5.34 -18.61
N LEU A 20 -2.29 5.45 -17.64
CA LEU A 20 -1.66 6.74 -17.36
C LEU A 20 -0.84 7.21 -18.54
N ARG A 21 -0.08 6.32 -19.15
CA ARG A 21 0.73 6.66 -20.30
C ARG A 21 -0.13 7.02 -21.51
N ALA A 22 -1.30 6.43 -21.60
CA ALA A 22 -2.23 6.69 -22.71
C ALA A 22 -3.10 7.89 -22.44
N ASN A 23 -2.87 8.59 -21.33
CA ASN A 23 -3.65 9.76 -20.95
C ASN A 23 -5.12 9.39 -20.70
N ARG A 24 -5.35 8.22 -20.16
CA ARG A 24 -6.68 7.73 -19.85
C ARG A 24 -6.79 7.33 -18.39
N ALA A 25 -6.25 8.17 -17.52
CA ALA A 25 -6.19 7.86 -16.09
C ALA A 25 -7.58 7.62 -15.49
N ALA A 26 -8.59 8.33 -15.97
CA ALA A 26 -9.92 8.20 -15.42
C ALA A 26 -10.45 6.76 -15.53
N ASP A 27 -9.98 6.02 -16.54
CA ASP A 27 -10.47 4.67 -16.75
C ASP A 27 -9.99 3.68 -15.71
N SER A 28 -8.98 4.04 -14.92
CA SER A 28 -8.48 3.15 -13.89
C SER A 28 -8.92 3.52 -12.48
N THR A 29 -9.52 4.69 -12.32
CA THR A 29 -9.80 5.23 -10.99
C THR A 29 -10.67 4.32 -10.15
N GLN A 30 -11.75 3.83 -10.74
CA GLN A 30 -12.70 3.03 -9.99
C GLN A 30 -12.08 1.71 -9.51
N ALA A 31 -11.31 1.06 -10.36
CA ALA A 31 -10.68 -0.19 -9.98
C ALA A 31 -9.69 0.03 -8.84
N LEU A 32 -8.95 1.15 -8.88
CA LEU A 32 -8.01 1.44 -7.82
C LEU A 32 -8.73 1.76 -6.52
N GLN A 33 -9.82 2.51 -6.58
CA GLN A 33 -10.59 2.82 -5.39
C GLN A 33 -11.16 1.56 -4.76
N THR A 34 -11.65 0.66 -5.58
CA THR A 34 -12.17 -0.60 -5.07
C THR A 34 -11.08 -1.40 -4.38
N TRP A 35 -9.90 -1.41 -4.97
CA TRP A 35 -8.80 -2.16 -4.38
C TRP A 35 -8.39 -1.62 -3.02
N VAL A 36 -8.21 -0.29 -2.90
CA VAL A 36 -7.77 0.25 -1.63
C VAL A 36 -8.84 0.17 -0.56
N ALA A 37 -10.10 0.05 -0.94
CA ALA A 37 -11.17 -0.13 0.02
C ALA A 37 -11.02 -1.46 0.76
N THR A 38 -10.52 -2.48 0.08
CA THR A 38 -10.30 -3.79 0.69
C THR A 38 -8.84 -4.02 1.08
N HIS A 39 -7.94 -3.19 0.57
CA HIS A 39 -6.51 -3.31 0.89
C HIS A 39 -5.97 -1.93 1.28
N PRO A 40 -6.45 -1.39 2.40
CA PRO A 40 -6.11 0.01 2.75
C PRO A 40 -4.64 0.24 3.09
N LYS A 41 -3.86 -0.80 3.24
CA LYS A 41 -2.44 -0.63 3.53
C LYS A 41 -1.55 -0.90 2.33
N ASP A 42 -2.14 -0.97 1.15
CA ASP A 42 -1.36 -1.17 -0.07
C ASP A 42 -0.86 0.18 -0.56
N ALA A 43 0.30 0.59 -0.07
CA ALA A 43 0.84 1.91 -0.37
C ALA A 43 1.06 2.13 -1.86
N THR A 44 1.48 1.09 -2.57
CA THR A 44 1.73 1.21 -4.00
C THR A 44 0.46 1.59 -4.75
N VAL A 45 -0.66 0.95 -4.40
CA VAL A 45 -1.91 1.25 -5.10
C VAL A 45 -2.43 2.63 -4.70
N TRP A 46 -2.26 3.03 -3.43
CA TRP A 46 -2.59 4.40 -3.05
C TRP A 46 -1.79 5.40 -3.88
N GLN A 47 -0.51 5.11 -4.09
CA GLN A 47 0.33 6.01 -4.86
C GLN A 47 -0.14 6.09 -6.32
N LEU A 48 -0.53 4.94 -6.89
CA LEU A 48 -1.06 4.93 -8.24
C LEU A 48 -2.36 5.73 -8.32
N LEU A 49 -3.21 5.60 -7.31
CA LEU A 49 -4.45 6.35 -7.28
C LEU A 49 -4.17 7.84 -7.22
N ALA A 50 -3.17 8.24 -6.43
CA ALA A 50 -2.79 9.65 -6.39
C ALA A 50 -2.37 10.14 -7.78
N SER A 51 -1.61 9.32 -8.51
CA SER A 51 -1.19 9.69 -9.85
C SER A 51 -2.38 9.83 -10.79
N THR A 52 -3.36 8.96 -10.68
CA THR A 52 -4.53 9.07 -11.54
C THR A 52 -5.35 10.32 -11.21
N TRP A 53 -5.46 10.67 -9.93
CA TRP A 53 -6.16 11.90 -9.56
C TRP A 53 -5.42 13.12 -10.08
N GLN A 54 -4.09 13.09 -9.96
CA GLN A 54 -3.31 14.20 -10.43
C GLN A 54 -3.44 14.39 -11.94
N ALA A 55 -3.43 13.29 -12.69
CA ALA A 55 -3.59 13.35 -14.13
C ALA A 55 -4.94 13.91 -14.53
N GLN A 56 -5.93 13.79 -13.65
CA GLN A 56 -7.26 14.32 -13.91
C GLN A 56 -7.47 15.73 -13.38
N GLY A 57 -6.41 16.33 -12.83
CA GLY A 57 -6.53 17.66 -12.27
C GLY A 57 -7.23 17.72 -10.94
N GLN A 58 -7.36 16.60 -10.25
CA GLN A 58 -8.04 16.53 -8.96
C GLN A 58 -7.00 16.61 -7.85
N ALA A 59 -6.46 17.80 -7.65
CA ALA A 59 -5.32 17.98 -6.76
C ALA A 59 -5.61 17.58 -5.31
N LEU A 60 -6.77 17.93 -4.78
CA LEU A 60 -7.06 17.60 -3.40
C LEU A 60 -7.19 16.09 -3.20
N ARG A 61 -7.81 15.42 -4.14
CA ARG A 61 -7.91 13.96 -4.04
C ARG A 61 -6.56 13.31 -4.17
N ALA A 62 -5.70 13.87 -5.02
CA ALA A 62 -4.35 13.33 -5.17
C ALA A 62 -3.56 13.47 -3.87
N ILE A 63 -3.67 14.64 -3.22
CA ILE A 63 -2.97 14.86 -1.97
C ILE A 63 -3.45 13.89 -0.90
N ARG A 64 -4.75 13.65 -0.85
CA ARG A 64 -5.29 12.74 0.13
C ARG A 64 -4.82 11.31 -0.11
N ALA A 65 -4.81 10.88 -1.37
CA ALA A 65 -4.35 9.54 -1.69
C ALA A 65 -2.87 9.40 -1.37
N GLU A 66 -2.09 10.45 -1.61
CA GLU A 66 -0.68 10.43 -1.25
C GLU A 66 -0.48 10.31 0.25
N ALA A 67 -1.31 11.02 1.02
CA ALA A 67 -1.23 10.92 2.47
C ALA A 67 -1.52 9.50 2.93
N GLU A 68 -2.48 8.84 2.29
CA GLU A 68 -2.77 7.46 2.63
C GLU A 68 -1.61 6.54 2.27
N ALA A 69 -0.95 6.81 1.15
CA ALA A 69 0.21 6.03 0.76
C ALA A 69 1.33 6.16 1.79
N GLN A 70 1.55 7.39 2.27
CA GLN A 70 2.57 7.61 3.28
C GLN A 70 2.23 6.90 4.58
N ALA A 71 0.99 6.99 5.00
CA ALA A 71 0.56 6.32 6.22
C ALA A 71 0.74 4.81 6.11
N ALA A 72 0.42 4.24 4.97
CA ALA A 72 0.59 2.81 4.78
C ALA A 72 2.05 2.41 4.82
N ARG A 73 2.92 3.22 4.25
CA ARG A 73 4.35 2.95 4.30
C ARG A 73 4.90 3.05 5.72
N TYR A 74 4.42 4.04 6.44
CA TYR A 74 4.86 4.24 7.81
C TYR A 74 4.44 3.05 8.67
N ASP A 75 3.20 2.58 8.51
CA ASP A 75 2.72 1.44 9.27
C ASP A 75 3.55 0.19 8.98
N TYR A 76 3.90 0.00 7.72
CA TYR A 76 4.70 -1.15 7.34
C TYR A 76 6.09 -1.06 7.98
N ALA A 77 6.71 0.11 7.90
CA ALA A 77 8.05 0.30 8.45
C ALA A 77 8.05 0.08 9.96
N ALA A 78 7.03 0.58 10.65
CA ALA A 78 6.93 0.40 12.08
C ALA A 78 6.77 -1.07 12.44
N ALA A 79 5.98 -1.81 11.66
CA ALA A 79 5.79 -3.22 11.92
C ALA A 79 7.09 -3.99 11.71
N VAL A 80 7.84 -3.65 10.67
CA VAL A 80 9.11 -4.31 10.40
C VAL A 80 10.10 -4.03 11.52
N ASP A 81 10.14 -2.79 11.99
CA ASP A 81 11.04 -2.42 13.08
C ASP A 81 10.72 -3.21 14.35
N ARG A 82 9.44 -3.33 14.67
CA ARG A 82 9.04 -4.08 15.85
C ARG A 82 9.39 -5.55 15.72
N PHE A 83 9.22 -6.09 14.53
CA PHE A 83 9.55 -7.49 14.28
C PHE A 83 11.04 -7.73 14.45
N LYS A 84 11.85 -6.84 13.90
CA LYS A 84 13.30 -6.95 14.02
C LYS A 84 13.75 -6.83 15.47
N ALA A 85 13.15 -5.92 16.20
CA ALA A 85 13.49 -5.76 17.61
C ALA A 85 13.17 -7.02 18.39
N GLY A 86 12.04 -7.65 18.09
CA GLY A 86 11.68 -8.90 18.74
C GLY A 86 12.64 -10.00 18.42
N GLN A 87 13.07 -10.10 17.16
CA GLN A 87 14.04 -11.10 16.78
C GLN A 87 15.38 -10.88 17.46
N GLU A 88 15.76 -9.63 17.57
CA GLU A 88 17.02 -9.31 18.21
C GLU A 88 17.00 -9.72 19.67
N MET A 89 15.90 -9.46 20.36
CA MET A 89 15.77 -9.85 21.74
C MET A 89 15.83 -11.37 21.90
N ALA A 90 15.14 -12.07 21.02
CA ALA A 90 15.14 -13.52 21.10
C ALA A 90 16.53 -14.07 20.87
N ARG A 91 17.26 -13.48 19.95
CA ARG A 91 18.59 -13.95 19.65
C ARG A 91 19.56 -13.75 20.79
N ARG A 92 19.34 -12.71 21.57
CA ARG A 92 20.19 -12.46 22.73
C ARG A 92 19.80 -13.30 23.91
N GLY A 93 18.87 -14.17 23.74
CA GLY A 93 18.46 -14.96 24.85
C GLY A 93 17.57 -14.18 25.76
N GLY A 94 17.05 -13.16 25.22
CA GLY A 94 16.22 -12.31 25.97
C GLY A 94 15.10 -12.95 26.62
N PRO A 95 14.59 -13.83 26.01
CA PRO A 95 13.46 -14.31 26.59
C PRO A 95 13.80 -14.86 27.82
N ALA A 96 14.76 -15.44 27.79
CA ALA A 96 15.03 -16.00 28.92
C ALA A 96 14.93 -15.10 29.94
N VAL A 97 15.13 -14.25 29.65
CA VAL A 97 15.08 -13.35 30.48
C VAL A 97 13.97 -13.17 30.98
N ASP A 98 13.51 -13.49 30.65
CA ASP A 98 12.50 -13.21 31.01
C ASP A 98 12.11 -13.65 31.94
N HIS A 99 12.50 -13.82 32.27
CA HIS A 99 12.24 -14.06 32.99
C HIS A 99 12.02 -13.52 33.75
N ILE A 100 12.09 -13.21 33.89
CA ILE A 100 11.86 -12.81 34.51
C ILE A 100 11.38 -12.79 35.05
N GLU A 101 11.33 -13.02 35.36
CA GLU A 101 10.78 -13.10 36.02
C GLU A 101 10.57 -12.93 36.51
#